data_e46010c5eeed120f7652900d0c4cfd05
#
_entry.id   e46010c5eeed120f7652900d0c4cfd05
#
_cell.length_a   1.000
_cell.length_b   1.000
_cell.length_c   1.000
_cell.angle_alpha   90.00
_cell.angle_beta   90.00
_cell.angle_gamma   90.00
#
_symmetry.space_group_name_H-M   'P 1'
#
loop_
_entity.id
_entity.type
_entity.pdbx_description
1 polymer ?
#
loop_
_entity_poly.entity_id
_entity_poly.type
_entity_poly.pdbx_seq_one_letter_code
_entity_poly.pdbx_strand_id
1 'polypeptide(L)'
;MSCQGAVSPKGARKLHDADVVYLYDGSFEGFLCCVYESFAQHELPFAVWTPQRETATLYPVKDIATDPAVARRVFASFGKKLGAETEYLVSRDFLSGQEDKELLLLRFLHLAFALGPGTVKREGHPVVAPLYAMKKSLDWEVDKFQGFVRFEEHDGMLGAVIHPKNYILPLLRPHFCGRFPEEDFMIYDAVHQAVLLHEKHNTRLLELAAPLELPPPSA
;
A
#
# COMPACT_ATOMS: atom_id res chain seq x y z
N MET A 1 -2.99 31.12 -42.74
CA MET A 1 -1.78 30.41 -42.31
C MET A 1 -2.21 29.30 -41.40
N SER A 2 -1.98 28.08 -41.82
CA SER A 2 -2.61 26.82 -41.36
C SER A 2 -2.03 26.38 -40.03
N CYS A 3 -2.91 26.15 -39.03
CA CYS A 3 -2.57 25.36 -37.84
C CYS A 3 -2.68 23.87 -38.19
N GLN A 4 -1.55 23.20 -38.20
CA GLN A 4 -1.44 21.78 -38.44
C GLN A 4 -2.03 21.00 -37.26
N GLY A 5 -3.02 20.18 -37.58
CA GLY A 5 -3.66 19.27 -36.61
C GLY A 5 -2.67 18.20 -36.14
N ALA A 6 -2.61 18.02 -34.84
CA ALA A 6 -1.96 16.87 -34.21
C ALA A 6 -2.75 15.62 -34.56
N VAL A 7 -2.11 14.70 -35.30
CA VAL A 7 -2.65 13.38 -35.63
C VAL A 7 -2.68 12.54 -34.35
N SER A 8 -3.87 12.32 -33.80
CA SER A 8 -4.11 11.30 -32.76
C SER A 8 -3.89 9.92 -33.36
N PRO A 9 -3.17 9.00 -32.68
CA PRO A 9 -3.05 7.63 -33.14
C PRO A 9 -4.43 6.94 -33.07
N LYS A 10 -4.88 6.42 -34.20
CA LYS A 10 -6.12 5.67 -34.34
C LYS A 10 -6.12 4.45 -33.41
N GLY A 11 -7.08 4.36 -32.50
CA GLY A 11 -7.43 3.12 -31.81
C GLY A 11 -7.14 3.01 -30.33
N ALA A 12 -6.55 4.00 -29.66
CA ALA A 12 -6.41 3.97 -28.19
C ALA A 12 -7.78 4.23 -27.54
N ARG A 13 -8.35 3.22 -26.88
CA ARG A 13 -9.51 3.43 -25.99
C ARG A 13 -9.12 4.50 -24.97
N LYS A 14 -9.96 5.53 -24.82
CA LYS A 14 -9.76 6.54 -23.77
C LYS A 14 -10.06 5.92 -22.42
N LEU A 15 -9.26 6.27 -21.41
CA LEU A 15 -9.59 5.98 -20.01
C LEU A 15 -10.98 6.56 -19.71
N HIS A 16 -11.84 5.77 -19.07
CA HIS A 16 -13.18 6.17 -18.67
C HIS A 16 -13.49 5.70 -17.25
N ASP A 17 -14.35 6.44 -16.54
CA ASP A 17 -14.88 5.98 -15.27
C ASP A 17 -15.88 4.85 -15.52
N ALA A 18 -15.77 3.74 -14.81
CA ALA A 18 -16.60 2.56 -14.97
C ALA A 18 -17.46 2.34 -13.72
N ASP A 19 -18.72 1.99 -13.93
CA ASP A 19 -19.67 1.61 -12.89
C ASP A 19 -19.41 0.15 -12.42
N VAL A 20 -18.20 -0.13 -11.97
CA VAL A 20 -17.75 -1.45 -11.50
C VAL A 20 -16.93 -1.31 -10.23
N VAL A 21 -17.09 -2.24 -9.30
CA VAL A 21 -16.24 -2.37 -8.11
C VAL A 21 -15.28 -3.52 -8.34
N TYR A 22 -13.98 -3.28 -8.15
CA TYR A 22 -12.97 -4.34 -8.10
C TYR A 22 -12.91 -4.89 -6.69
N LEU A 23 -13.02 -6.21 -6.56
CA LEU A 23 -12.83 -6.93 -5.30
C LEU A 23 -11.54 -7.75 -5.39
N TYR A 24 -10.63 -7.58 -4.43
CA TYR A 24 -9.33 -8.25 -4.40
C TYR A 24 -8.98 -8.69 -2.98
N ASP A 25 -7.93 -9.48 -2.79
CA ASP A 25 -7.55 -10.11 -1.52
C ASP A 25 -6.95 -9.17 -0.46
N GLY A 26 -6.72 -7.89 -0.77
CA GLY A 26 -6.08 -6.92 0.13
C GLY A 26 -4.56 -6.89 0.06
N SER A 27 -3.92 -7.84 -0.62
CA SER A 27 -2.47 -7.89 -0.77
C SER A 27 -1.94 -6.84 -1.76
N PHE A 28 -0.67 -6.47 -1.63
CA PHE A 28 -0.04 -5.57 -2.61
C PHE A 28 0.00 -6.20 -4.01
N GLU A 29 0.26 -7.49 -4.09
CA GLU A 29 0.23 -8.26 -5.34
C GLU A 29 -1.16 -8.24 -5.99
N GLY A 30 -2.22 -8.39 -5.19
CA GLY A 30 -3.61 -8.29 -5.67
C GLY A 30 -3.94 -6.89 -6.18
N PHE A 31 -3.49 -5.85 -5.48
CA PHE A 31 -3.62 -4.47 -5.96
C PHE A 31 -2.91 -4.25 -7.30
N LEU A 32 -1.71 -4.82 -7.48
CA LEU A 32 -1.01 -4.74 -8.77
C LEU A 32 -1.76 -5.47 -9.90
N CYS A 33 -2.53 -6.51 -9.58
CA CYS A 33 -3.44 -7.15 -10.53
C CYS A 33 -4.64 -6.24 -10.85
N CYS A 34 -5.17 -5.48 -9.88
CA CYS A 34 -6.17 -4.43 -10.13
C CYS A 34 -5.61 -3.34 -11.07
N VAL A 35 -4.36 -2.93 -10.87
CA VAL A 35 -3.67 -2.00 -11.79
C VAL A 35 -3.63 -2.59 -13.20
N TYR A 36 -3.19 -3.84 -13.35
CA TYR A 36 -3.16 -4.51 -14.66
C TYR A 36 -4.52 -4.51 -15.34
N GLU A 37 -5.57 -4.90 -14.62
CA GLU A 37 -6.93 -4.98 -15.15
C GLU A 37 -7.44 -3.60 -15.57
N SER A 38 -7.27 -2.57 -14.74
CA SER A 38 -7.66 -1.21 -15.06
C SER A 38 -7.00 -0.68 -16.35
N PHE A 39 -5.71 -0.98 -16.55
CA PHE A 39 -5.01 -0.62 -17.79
C PHE A 39 -5.46 -1.46 -18.99
N ALA A 40 -5.72 -2.77 -18.81
CA ALA A 40 -6.15 -3.67 -19.87
C ALA A 40 -7.53 -3.29 -20.40
N GLN A 41 -8.45 -2.90 -19.52
CA GLN A 41 -9.81 -2.47 -19.88
C GLN A 41 -9.90 -0.98 -20.22
N HIS A 42 -8.87 -0.18 -19.95
CA HIS A 42 -8.88 1.28 -20.04
C HIS A 42 -9.97 1.93 -19.18
N GLU A 43 -10.20 1.40 -17.99
CA GLU A 43 -11.24 1.87 -17.07
C GLU A 43 -10.69 2.23 -15.70
N LEU A 44 -11.33 3.22 -15.05
CA LEU A 44 -11.18 3.46 -13.62
C LEU A 44 -12.42 2.91 -12.92
N PRO A 45 -12.28 1.92 -12.03
CA PRO A 45 -13.41 1.39 -11.29
C PRO A 45 -14.00 2.46 -10.38
N PHE A 46 -15.29 2.32 -10.05
CA PHE A 46 -15.95 3.16 -9.04
C PHE A 46 -15.24 3.06 -7.69
N ALA A 47 -14.84 1.84 -7.30
CA ALA A 47 -14.10 1.57 -6.08
C ALA A 47 -13.24 0.30 -6.22
N VAL A 48 -12.25 0.17 -5.34
CA VAL A 48 -11.46 -1.05 -5.15
C VAL A 48 -11.61 -1.48 -3.70
N TRP A 49 -12.14 -2.66 -3.46
CA TRP A 49 -12.50 -3.16 -2.14
C TRP A 49 -11.79 -4.46 -1.80
N THR A 50 -11.66 -4.69 -0.50
CA THR A 50 -11.24 -5.97 0.07
C THR A 50 -12.46 -6.70 0.67
N PRO A 51 -12.39 -8.02 0.91
CA PRO A 51 -13.48 -8.79 1.50
C PRO A 51 -13.94 -8.29 2.88
N GLN A 52 -13.06 -7.59 3.62
CA GLN A 52 -13.36 -7.05 4.94
C GLN A 52 -14.25 -5.79 4.87
N ARG A 53 -14.40 -5.19 3.70
CA ARG A 53 -15.27 -4.03 3.51
C ARG A 53 -16.70 -4.49 3.27
N GLU A 54 -17.47 -4.64 4.35
CA GLU A 54 -18.90 -4.92 4.30
C GLU A 54 -19.69 -3.70 3.81
N THR A 55 -19.78 -3.51 2.50
CA THR A 55 -20.53 -2.40 1.92
C THR A 55 -21.40 -2.91 0.78
N ALA A 56 -22.72 -2.67 0.89
CA ALA A 56 -23.64 -2.95 -0.21
C ALA A 56 -23.38 -1.98 -1.38
N THR A 57 -23.39 -2.50 -2.59
CA THR A 57 -23.25 -1.71 -3.82
C THR A 57 -24.31 -2.08 -4.82
N LEU A 58 -24.72 -1.10 -5.63
CA LEU A 58 -25.58 -1.31 -6.80
C LEU A 58 -24.76 -1.57 -8.08
N TYR A 59 -23.45 -1.35 -8.01
CA TYR A 59 -22.55 -1.61 -9.15
C TYR A 59 -22.17 -3.09 -9.20
N PRO A 60 -21.96 -3.65 -10.39
CA PRO A 60 -21.40 -4.99 -10.54
C PRO A 60 -20.05 -5.10 -9.86
N VAL A 61 -19.82 -6.22 -9.18
CA VAL A 61 -18.56 -6.54 -8.54
C VAL A 61 -17.75 -7.47 -9.45
N LYS A 62 -16.48 -7.12 -9.66
CA LYS A 62 -15.53 -7.90 -10.45
C LYS A 62 -14.43 -8.41 -9.54
N ASP A 63 -14.39 -9.71 -9.35
CA ASP A 63 -13.31 -10.36 -8.59
C ASP A 63 -12.00 -10.32 -9.38
N ILE A 64 -10.95 -9.79 -8.75
CA ILE A 64 -9.60 -9.71 -9.30
C ILE A 64 -8.72 -10.74 -8.59
N ALA A 65 -8.44 -11.84 -9.29
CA ALA A 65 -7.56 -12.88 -8.76
C ALA A 65 -6.10 -12.40 -8.72
N THR A 66 -5.41 -12.72 -7.63
CA THR A 66 -3.99 -12.41 -7.47
C THR A 66 -3.14 -13.38 -8.28
N ASP A 67 -2.36 -12.84 -9.23
CA ASP A 67 -1.37 -13.55 -10.02
C ASP A 67 0.03 -12.96 -9.76
N PRO A 68 0.92 -13.68 -9.07
CA PRO A 68 2.25 -13.19 -8.76
C PRO A 68 3.12 -12.88 -9.98
N ALA A 69 2.86 -13.50 -11.14
CA ALA A 69 3.61 -13.22 -12.36
C ALA A 69 3.16 -11.90 -12.98
N VAL A 70 1.85 -11.63 -12.99
CA VAL A 70 1.28 -10.35 -13.39
C VAL A 70 1.76 -9.24 -12.47
N ALA A 71 1.64 -9.43 -11.15
CA ALA A 71 2.05 -8.46 -10.15
C ALA A 71 3.53 -8.05 -10.31
N ARG A 72 4.45 -9.01 -10.41
CA ARG A 72 5.89 -8.73 -10.63
C ARG A 72 6.14 -7.93 -11.90
N ARG A 73 5.44 -8.25 -13.00
CA ARG A 73 5.57 -7.55 -14.29
C ARG A 73 5.09 -6.11 -14.18
N VAL A 74 3.95 -5.88 -13.53
CA VAL A 74 3.38 -4.54 -13.30
C VAL A 74 4.34 -3.73 -12.43
N PHE A 75 4.77 -4.26 -11.30
CA PHE A 75 5.68 -3.58 -10.37
C PHE A 75 7.00 -3.20 -11.05
N ALA A 76 7.63 -4.14 -11.76
CA ALA A 76 8.86 -3.88 -12.50
C ALA A 76 8.70 -2.77 -13.58
N SER A 77 7.48 -2.52 -14.05
CA SER A 77 7.22 -1.43 -15.00
C SER A 77 7.28 -0.05 -14.36
N PHE A 78 7.03 0.09 -13.06
CA PHE A 78 7.08 1.36 -12.36
C PHE A 78 8.51 1.93 -12.38
N GLY A 79 9.48 1.18 -11.87
CA GLY A 79 10.88 1.62 -11.86
C GLY A 79 11.42 1.90 -13.28
N LYS A 80 11.08 1.04 -14.26
CA LYS A 80 11.56 1.17 -15.64
C LYS A 80 10.95 2.36 -16.39
N LYS A 81 9.67 2.64 -16.20
CA LYS A 81 8.92 3.65 -16.99
C LYS A 81 8.68 4.95 -16.24
N LEU A 82 8.54 4.89 -14.92
CA LEU A 82 8.15 6.03 -14.08
C LEU A 82 9.24 6.48 -13.11
N GLY A 83 10.26 5.64 -12.90
CA GLY A 83 11.39 5.91 -12.00
C GLY A 83 11.18 5.41 -10.57
N ALA A 84 12.29 5.27 -9.84
CA ALA A 84 12.32 4.72 -8.48
C ALA A 84 11.49 5.53 -7.46
N GLU A 85 11.37 6.84 -7.64
CA GLU A 85 10.57 7.70 -6.77
C GLU A 85 9.07 7.32 -6.82
N THR A 86 8.56 7.00 -8.01
CA THR A 86 7.17 6.55 -8.19
C THR A 86 6.95 5.17 -7.59
N GLU A 87 7.89 4.25 -7.84
CA GLU A 87 7.85 2.90 -7.26
C GLU A 87 7.84 2.95 -5.73
N TYR A 88 8.71 3.78 -5.14
CA TYR A 88 8.78 3.99 -3.70
C TYR A 88 7.48 4.59 -3.15
N LEU A 89 6.94 5.65 -3.78
CA LEU A 89 5.71 6.30 -3.33
C LEU A 89 4.53 5.34 -3.33
N VAL A 90 4.33 4.59 -4.42
CA VAL A 90 3.21 3.65 -4.55
C VAL A 90 3.30 2.52 -3.51
N SER A 91 4.50 1.92 -3.33
CA SER A 91 4.70 0.85 -2.35
C SER A 91 4.46 1.33 -0.92
N ARG A 92 4.86 2.56 -0.63
CA ARG A 92 4.73 3.15 0.71
C ARG A 92 3.28 3.57 0.98
N ASP A 93 2.65 4.27 0.05
CA ASP A 93 1.29 4.77 0.23
C ASP A 93 0.25 3.66 0.24
N PHE A 94 0.55 2.49 -0.33
CA PHE A 94 -0.29 1.30 -0.18
C PHE A 94 -0.44 0.86 1.28
N LEU A 95 0.53 1.16 2.15
CA LEU A 95 0.47 0.88 3.59
C LEU A 95 -0.44 1.86 4.36
N SER A 96 -0.94 2.90 3.70
CA SER A 96 -1.83 3.90 4.31
C SER A 96 -3.17 3.27 4.73
N GLY A 97 -3.69 3.69 5.89
CA GLY A 97 -5.06 3.41 6.34
C GLY A 97 -6.10 4.37 5.75
N GLN A 98 -5.74 5.14 4.71
CA GLN A 98 -6.67 6.04 4.03
C GLN A 98 -7.73 5.23 3.26
N GLU A 99 -9.01 5.58 3.44
CA GLU A 99 -10.08 5.03 2.62
C GLU A 99 -9.84 5.35 1.14
N ASP A 100 -10.20 4.41 0.28
CA ASP A 100 -10.05 4.53 -1.19
C ASP A 100 -8.61 4.79 -1.68
N LYS A 101 -7.58 4.45 -0.88
CA LYS A 101 -6.16 4.57 -1.25
C LYS A 101 -5.86 3.90 -2.57
N GLU A 102 -6.44 2.73 -2.83
CA GLU A 102 -6.27 1.97 -4.06
C GLU A 102 -6.75 2.76 -5.27
N LEU A 103 -7.90 3.42 -5.18
CA LEU A 103 -8.43 4.26 -6.25
C LEU A 103 -7.57 5.50 -6.48
N LEU A 104 -7.08 6.12 -5.41
CA LEU A 104 -6.15 7.26 -5.51
C LEU A 104 -4.84 6.83 -6.20
N LEU A 105 -4.28 5.68 -5.83
CA LEU A 105 -3.09 5.11 -6.45
C LEU A 105 -3.33 4.74 -7.92
N LEU A 106 -4.48 4.16 -8.27
CA LEU A 106 -4.85 3.87 -9.66
C LEU A 106 -4.91 5.14 -10.51
N ARG A 107 -5.60 6.17 -10.03
CA ARG A 107 -5.67 7.48 -10.72
C ARG A 107 -4.30 8.08 -10.94
N PHE A 108 -3.45 8.03 -9.92
CA PHE A 108 -2.07 8.50 -10.02
C PHE A 108 -1.28 7.70 -11.05
N LEU A 109 -1.36 6.38 -11.04
CA LEU A 109 -0.64 5.53 -11.98
C LEU A 109 -1.06 5.80 -13.43
N HIS A 110 -2.37 5.94 -13.71
CA HIS A 110 -2.84 6.35 -15.03
C HIS A 110 -2.26 7.70 -15.46
N LEU A 111 -2.24 8.68 -14.56
CA LEU A 111 -1.62 9.98 -14.83
C LEU A 111 -0.11 9.86 -15.08
N ALA A 112 0.58 9.09 -14.24
CA ALA A 112 2.03 8.92 -14.32
C ALA A 112 2.44 8.21 -15.62
N PHE A 113 1.71 7.17 -16.05
CA PHE A 113 1.98 6.52 -17.34
C PHE A 113 1.66 7.41 -18.54
N ALA A 114 0.72 8.34 -18.42
CA ALA A 114 0.40 9.30 -19.47
C ALA A 114 1.42 10.44 -19.60
N LEU A 115 1.94 10.94 -18.46
CA LEU A 115 2.83 12.11 -18.41
C LEU A 115 4.32 11.77 -18.27
N GLY A 116 4.64 10.51 -17.92
CA GLY A 116 6.00 10.00 -17.77
C GLY A 116 6.65 10.28 -16.40
N PRO A 117 7.95 9.99 -16.29
CA PRO A 117 8.75 10.22 -15.08
C PRO A 117 8.69 11.68 -14.63
N GLY A 118 8.67 11.91 -13.32
CA GLY A 118 8.57 13.25 -12.75
C GLY A 118 7.13 13.72 -12.49
N THR A 119 6.11 12.94 -12.86
CA THR A 119 4.72 13.19 -12.45
C THR A 119 4.61 13.20 -10.93
N VAL A 120 5.33 12.33 -10.26
CA VAL A 120 5.43 12.26 -8.79
C VAL A 120 5.85 13.60 -8.17
N LYS A 121 6.66 14.41 -8.83
CA LYS A 121 7.15 15.72 -8.31
C LYS A 121 6.13 16.85 -8.43
N ARG A 122 4.97 16.60 -9.03
CA ARG A 122 3.91 17.60 -9.20
C ARG A 122 2.98 17.66 -8.00
N GLU A 123 3.53 17.92 -6.81
CA GLU A 123 2.81 17.87 -5.53
C GLU A 123 1.53 18.71 -5.47
N GLY A 124 1.46 19.81 -6.23
CA GLY A 124 0.26 20.64 -6.33
C GLY A 124 -0.81 20.10 -7.29
N HIS A 125 -0.57 19.00 -8.00
CA HIS A 125 -1.57 18.42 -8.91
C HIS A 125 -2.68 17.71 -8.12
N PRO A 126 -3.99 17.92 -8.46
CA PRO A 126 -5.11 17.34 -7.69
C PRO A 126 -5.06 15.82 -7.48
N VAL A 127 -4.47 15.08 -8.42
CA VAL A 127 -4.30 13.62 -8.32
C VAL A 127 -3.07 13.24 -7.49
N VAL A 128 -2.05 14.10 -7.40
CA VAL A 128 -0.79 13.81 -6.70
C VAL A 128 -0.84 14.28 -5.25
N ALA A 129 -1.46 15.42 -4.99
CA ALA A 129 -1.54 16.01 -3.65
C ALA A 129 -2.08 15.05 -2.57
N PRO A 130 -3.14 14.24 -2.82
CA PRO A 130 -3.61 13.26 -1.85
C PRO A 130 -2.56 12.21 -1.45
N LEU A 131 -1.71 11.77 -2.38
CA LEU A 131 -0.65 10.81 -2.10
C LEU A 131 0.39 11.39 -1.15
N TYR A 132 0.79 12.64 -1.37
CA TYR A 132 1.70 13.33 -0.44
C TYR A 132 1.11 13.54 0.96
N ALA A 133 -0.21 13.74 1.05
CA ALA A 133 -0.91 13.77 2.33
C ALA A 133 -0.88 12.40 3.03
N MET A 134 -1.11 11.30 2.29
CA MET A 134 -0.98 9.93 2.81
C MET A 134 0.45 9.65 3.28
N LYS A 135 1.44 9.96 2.43
CA LYS A 135 2.86 9.82 2.78
C LYS A 135 3.21 10.55 4.07
N LYS A 136 2.80 11.82 4.19
CA LYS A 136 3.07 12.63 5.39
C LYS A 136 2.42 12.05 6.65
N SER A 137 1.18 11.57 6.54
CA SER A 137 0.47 10.91 7.64
C SER A 137 1.20 9.64 8.10
N LEU A 138 1.66 8.84 7.13
CA LEU A 138 2.40 7.60 7.36
C LEU A 138 3.76 7.88 8.02
N ASP A 139 4.53 8.85 7.49
CA ASP A 139 5.84 9.24 8.03
C ASP A 139 5.72 9.73 9.48
N TRP A 140 4.74 10.59 9.74
CA TRP A 140 4.49 11.08 11.10
C TRP A 140 4.15 9.95 12.08
N GLU A 141 3.35 8.99 11.65
CA GLU A 141 2.98 7.85 12.51
C GLU A 141 4.17 6.93 12.77
N VAL A 142 4.99 6.65 11.76
CA VAL A 142 6.24 5.89 11.90
C VAL A 142 7.16 6.57 12.91
N ASP A 143 7.43 7.86 12.76
CA ASP A 143 8.29 8.62 13.66
C ASP A 143 7.76 8.58 15.11
N LYS A 144 6.44 8.74 15.27
CA LYS A 144 5.79 8.63 16.56
C LYS A 144 6.03 7.27 17.21
N PHE A 145 5.77 6.17 16.49
CA PHE A 145 5.92 4.84 17.05
C PHE A 145 7.39 4.44 17.28
N GLN A 146 8.32 4.91 16.47
CA GLN A 146 9.76 4.76 16.74
C GLN A 146 10.19 5.38 18.07
N GLY A 147 9.58 6.50 18.45
CA GLY A 147 9.89 7.20 19.70
C GLY A 147 9.10 6.71 20.92
N PHE A 148 7.92 6.13 20.75
CA PHE A 148 6.99 5.88 21.85
C PHE A 148 6.62 4.41 22.08
N VAL A 149 7.06 3.46 21.26
CA VAL A 149 6.86 2.02 21.55
C VAL A 149 7.57 1.67 22.84
N ARG A 150 6.83 1.05 23.76
CA ARG A 150 7.35 0.53 25.02
C ARG A 150 7.27 -0.99 24.99
N PHE A 151 8.38 -1.62 25.29
CA PHE A 151 8.48 -3.05 25.44
C PHE A 151 8.30 -3.45 26.90
N GLU A 152 7.61 -4.54 27.10
CA GLU A 152 7.50 -5.26 28.37
C GLU A 152 8.15 -6.62 28.21
N GLU A 153 8.75 -7.16 29.28
CA GLU A 153 9.38 -8.46 29.22
C GLU A 153 8.36 -9.58 29.48
N HIS A 154 8.34 -10.57 28.63
CA HIS A 154 7.49 -11.75 28.70
C HIS A 154 8.34 -12.99 28.50
N ASP A 155 8.73 -13.66 29.61
CA ASP A 155 9.52 -14.92 29.57
C ASP A 155 10.81 -14.85 28.72
N GLY A 156 11.54 -13.72 28.82
CA GLY A 156 12.81 -13.50 28.11
C GLY A 156 12.66 -12.92 26.70
N MET A 157 11.44 -12.59 26.26
CA MET A 157 11.15 -11.88 25.01
C MET A 157 10.59 -10.48 25.30
N LEU A 158 11.02 -9.49 24.55
CA LEU A 158 10.46 -8.13 24.60
C LEU A 158 9.20 -8.06 23.76
N GLY A 159 8.04 -7.80 24.38
CA GLY A 159 6.74 -7.66 23.73
C GLY A 159 6.24 -6.22 23.71
N ALA A 160 5.64 -5.79 22.63
CA ALA A 160 4.93 -4.52 22.55
C ALA A 160 3.64 -4.66 21.74
N VAL A 161 2.57 -3.97 22.17
CA VAL A 161 1.31 -3.87 21.43
C VAL A 161 1.14 -2.44 20.94
N ILE A 162 0.80 -2.31 19.67
CA ILE A 162 0.54 -1.01 19.03
C ILE A 162 -0.83 -0.99 18.36
N HIS A 163 -1.39 0.22 18.21
CA HIS A 163 -2.66 0.46 17.56
C HIS A 163 -2.51 1.59 16.53
N PRO A 164 -1.79 1.37 15.45
CA PRO A 164 -1.58 2.39 14.43
C PRO A 164 -2.79 2.50 13.50
N LYS A 165 -2.97 3.67 12.89
CA LYS A 165 -3.94 3.89 11.83
C LYS A 165 -3.49 3.30 10.49
N ASN A 166 -2.18 3.38 10.21
CA ASN A 166 -1.57 2.88 8.99
C ASN A 166 -0.84 1.55 9.27
N TYR A 167 -0.68 0.69 8.27
CA TYR A 167 0.07 -0.56 8.42
C TYR A 167 1.58 -0.28 8.44
N ILE A 168 2.10 0.12 9.61
CA ILE A 168 3.48 0.64 9.76
C ILE A 168 4.53 -0.41 10.14
N LEU A 169 4.17 -1.64 10.47
CA LEU A 169 5.14 -2.67 10.90
C LEU A 169 6.30 -2.86 9.91
N PRO A 170 6.10 -2.91 8.58
CA PRO A 170 7.22 -3.00 7.63
C PRO A 170 8.19 -1.83 7.73
N LEU A 171 7.70 -0.65 8.10
CA LEU A 171 8.47 0.59 8.20
C LEU A 171 9.17 0.74 9.55
N LEU A 172 8.64 0.11 10.60
CA LEU A 172 9.26 0.07 11.93
C LEU A 172 10.42 -0.95 12.00
N ARG A 173 10.37 -1.99 11.16
CA ARG A 173 11.35 -3.08 11.15
C ARG A 173 12.81 -2.59 11.14
N PRO A 174 13.27 -1.71 10.24
CA PRO A 174 14.68 -1.29 10.21
C PRO A 174 15.13 -0.62 11.51
N HIS A 175 14.25 0.18 12.12
CA HIS A 175 14.54 0.90 13.35
C HIS A 175 14.74 -0.05 14.53
N PHE A 176 13.77 -0.94 14.78
CA PHE A 176 13.83 -1.83 15.96
C PHE A 176 14.84 -2.96 15.80
N CYS A 177 14.99 -3.54 14.61
CA CYS A 177 16.05 -4.51 14.36
C CYS A 177 17.45 -3.89 14.47
N GLY A 178 17.62 -2.61 14.13
CA GLY A 178 18.89 -1.91 14.32
C GLY A 178 19.16 -1.53 15.77
N ARG A 179 18.09 -1.28 16.57
CA ARG A 179 18.19 -0.91 17.97
C ARG A 179 18.40 -2.12 18.89
N PHE A 180 17.79 -3.25 18.56
CA PHE A 180 17.78 -4.49 19.35
C PHE A 180 18.25 -5.68 18.48
N PRO A 181 19.51 -5.67 18.00
CA PRO A 181 19.97 -6.69 17.04
C PRO A 181 20.14 -8.08 17.65
N GLU A 182 20.39 -8.16 18.96
CA GLU A 182 20.69 -9.42 19.68
C GLU A 182 19.51 -9.88 20.56
N GLU A 183 18.51 -9.03 20.76
CA GLU A 183 17.36 -9.33 21.61
C GLU A 183 16.24 -9.96 20.79
N ASP A 184 15.55 -10.92 21.38
CA ASP A 184 14.31 -11.44 20.83
C ASP A 184 13.16 -10.48 21.17
N PHE A 185 12.48 -9.96 20.15
CA PHE A 185 11.35 -9.06 20.37
C PHE A 185 10.19 -9.31 19.43
N MET A 186 9.02 -8.86 19.87
CA MET A 186 7.79 -8.90 19.11
C MET A 186 7.08 -7.55 19.20
N ILE A 187 6.59 -7.03 18.06
CA ILE A 187 5.67 -5.90 18.02
C ILE A 187 4.37 -6.38 17.36
N TYR A 188 3.28 -6.38 18.14
CA TYR A 188 1.95 -6.75 17.67
C TYR A 188 1.14 -5.50 17.29
N ASP A 189 0.73 -5.43 16.03
CA ASP A 189 -0.24 -4.46 15.52
C ASP A 189 -1.65 -5.04 15.69
N ALA A 190 -2.36 -4.57 16.70
CA ALA A 190 -3.68 -5.07 17.05
C ALA A 190 -4.79 -4.59 16.07
N VAL A 191 -4.53 -3.55 15.29
CA VAL A 191 -5.48 -3.03 14.29
C VAL A 191 -5.43 -3.88 13.02
N HIS A 192 -4.22 -4.22 12.56
CA HIS A 192 -4.02 -4.98 11.32
C HIS A 192 -3.81 -6.48 11.57
N GLN A 193 -3.86 -6.92 12.83
CA GLN A 193 -3.64 -8.31 13.24
C GLN A 193 -2.33 -8.88 12.66
N ALA A 194 -1.27 -8.13 12.79
CA ALA A 194 0.03 -8.48 12.25
C ALA A 194 1.13 -8.39 13.32
N VAL A 195 2.18 -9.19 13.17
CA VAL A 195 3.29 -9.26 14.12
C VAL A 195 4.61 -9.07 13.38
N LEU A 196 5.44 -8.18 13.91
CA LEU A 196 6.85 -8.13 13.61
C LEU A 196 7.58 -8.95 14.68
N LEU A 197 8.06 -10.13 14.31
CA LEU A 197 8.82 -11.02 15.19
C LEU A 197 10.29 -10.98 14.80
N HIS A 198 11.15 -10.71 15.77
CA HIS A 198 12.62 -10.74 15.63
C HIS A 198 13.20 -11.75 16.60
N GLU A 199 13.89 -12.75 16.06
CA GLU A 199 14.58 -13.81 16.82
C GLU A 199 16.01 -13.90 16.32
N LYS A 200 16.97 -13.39 17.07
CA LYS A 200 18.44 -13.51 16.81
C LYS A 200 18.80 -13.34 15.33
N HIS A 201 18.63 -12.13 14.79
CA HIS A 201 18.90 -11.74 13.39
C HIS A 201 17.90 -12.26 12.36
N ASN A 202 16.92 -13.08 12.74
CA ASN A 202 15.85 -13.51 11.85
C ASN A 202 14.58 -12.67 12.13
N THR A 203 14.12 -11.92 11.13
CA THR A 203 12.94 -11.06 11.28
C THR A 203 11.85 -11.49 10.32
N ARG A 204 10.67 -11.71 10.85
CA ARG A 204 9.48 -12.10 10.09
C ARG A 204 8.34 -11.13 10.35
N LEU A 205 7.56 -10.86 9.31
CA LEU A 205 6.26 -10.24 9.39
C LEU A 205 5.22 -11.35 9.21
N LEU A 206 4.30 -11.46 10.14
CA LEU A 206 3.29 -12.51 10.18
C LEU A 206 1.90 -11.86 10.27
N GLU A 207 0.96 -12.32 9.48
CA GLU A 207 -0.45 -12.00 9.62
C GLU A 207 -1.11 -13.05 10.49
N LEU A 208 -1.98 -12.63 11.39
CA LEU A 208 -2.67 -13.50 12.34
C LEU A 208 -4.13 -13.70 11.92
N ALA A 209 -4.59 -14.94 12.00
CA ALA A 209 -6.00 -15.27 11.73
C ALA A 209 -6.94 -14.87 12.88
N ALA A 210 -6.39 -14.56 14.07
CA ALA A 210 -7.14 -14.16 15.26
C ALA A 210 -6.31 -13.19 16.11
N PRO A 211 -6.96 -12.34 16.92
CA PRO A 211 -6.25 -11.44 17.83
C PRO A 211 -5.29 -12.20 18.76
N LEU A 212 -4.13 -11.61 18.99
CA LEU A 212 -3.13 -12.14 19.91
C LEU A 212 -3.31 -11.52 21.29
N GLU A 213 -3.42 -12.37 22.32
CA GLU A 213 -3.34 -11.95 23.71
C GLU A 213 -1.93 -12.23 24.23
N LEU A 214 -1.22 -11.17 24.64
CA LEU A 214 0.07 -11.33 25.30
C LEU A 214 -0.15 -11.83 26.74
N PRO A 215 0.69 -12.75 27.23
CA PRO A 215 0.68 -13.12 28.65
C PRO A 215 1.02 -11.87 29.49
N PRO A 216 0.69 -11.88 30.81
CA PRO A 216 1.08 -10.78 31.68
C PRO A 216 2.61 -10.61 31.68
N PRO A 217 3.12 -9.38 31.85
CA PRO A 217 4.55 -9.14 31.96
C PRO A 217 5.19 -9.94 33.09
N SER A 218 6.43 -10.38 32.88
CA SER A 218 7.22 -11.04 33.91
C SER A 218 7.50 -10.07 35.05
N ALA A 219 7.39 -10.53 36.30
CA ALA A 219 7.55 -9.69 37.50
C ALA A 219 9.02 -9.33 37.77
#